data_0cbbd46ad2b8a11f8728f6bdb94ce5de
#
_entry.id   0cbbd46ad2b8a11f8728f6bdb94ce5de
#
_cell.length_a   1.000
_cell.length_b   1.000
_cell.length_c   1.000
_cell.angle_alpha   90.00
_cell.angle_beta   90.00
_cell.angle_gamma   90.00
#
_symmetry.space_group_name_H-M   'P 1'
#
loop_
_entity.id
_entity.type
_entity.pdbx_description
1 polymer ?
#
loop_
_entity_poly.entity_id
_entity_poly.type
_entity_poly.pdbx_seq_one_letter_code
_entity_poly.pdbx_strand_id
1 'polypeptide(L)'
;MTLTEATDKVKNIATTHGGKLKAKTNFQFDEGIIHLDDTQSPTLVSNDHLPADCTLKMTLANFEKILSGDLNPMMAFMTGKMKIEGDKGTAMKLSSLF
;
A
#
# COMPACT_ATOMS: atom_id res chain seq x y z
N MET A 1 15.08 -3.90 -0.11
CA MET A 1 14.24 -3.34 0.99
C MET A 1 13.68 -4.47 1.81
N THR A 2 13.62 -4.29 3.12
CA THR A 2 13.01 -5.25 4.05
C THR A 2 11.55 -4.86 4.32
N LEU A 3 10.78 -5.80 4.93
CA LEU A 3 9.41 -5.50 5.34
C LEU A 3 9.37 -4.35 6.35
N THR A 4 10.33 -4.30 7.28
CA THR A 4 10.44 -3.22 8.26
C THR A 4 10.65 -1.87 7.58
N GLU A 5 11.56 -1.80 6.62
CA GLU A 5 11.81 -0.58 5.86
C GLU A 5 10.56 -0.16 5.07
N ALA A 6 9.87 -1.12 4.42
CA ALA A 6 8.64 -0.85 3.71
C ALA A 6 7.56 -0.32 4.65
N THR A 7 7.43 -0.91 5.85
CA THR A 7 6.47 -0.46 6.85
C THR A 7 6.75 0.98 7.28
N ASP A 8 8.01 1.33 7.49
CA ASP A 8 8.39 2.70 7.86
C ASP A 8 8.05 3.70 6.75
N LYS A 9 8.23 3.31 5.48
CA LYS A 9 7.84 4.15 4.34
C LYS A 9 6.32 4.37 4.30
N VAL A 10 5.54 3.32 4.55
CA VAL A 10 4.07 3.44 4.60
C VAL A 10 3.65 4.33 5.77
N LYS A 11 4.31 4.23 6.92
CA LYS A 11 4.04 5.12 8.06
C LYS A 11 4.29 6.59 7.71
N ASN A 12 5.35 6.88 6.96
CA ASN A 12 5.65 8.24 6.51
C ASN A 12 4.57 8.76 5.56
N ILE A 13 4.10 7.92 4.64
CA ILE A 13 2.99 8.27 3.74
C ILE A 13 1.72 8.54 4.54
N ALA A 14 1.42 7.69 5.52
CA ALA A 14 0.26 7.86 6.39
C ALA A 14 0.31 9.18 7.17
N THR A 15 1.49 9.57 7.65
CA THR A 15 1.68 10.84 8.36
C THR A 15 1.45 12.03 7.43
N THR A 16 1.96 11.97 6.19
CA THR A 16 1.88 13.06 5.22
C THR A 16 0.49 13.18 4.60
N HIS A 17 -0.16 12.05 4.31
CA HIS A 17 -1.40 11.99 3.53
C HIS A 17 -2.59 11.42 4.31
N GLY A 18 -2.50 11.32 5.63
CA GLY A 18 -3.57 10.76 6.46
C GLY A 18 -4.90 11.48 6.24
N GLY A 19 -5.98 10.71 6.17
CA GLY A 19 -7.34 11.21 5.95
C GLY A 19 -7.73 11.38 4.49
N LYS A 20 -6.81 11.24 3.55
CA LYS A 20 -7.12 11.40 2.12
C LYS A 20 -7.72 10.15 1.50
N LEU A 21 -7.30 8.98 1.96
CA LEU A 21 -7.80 7.70 1.43
C LEU A 21 -9.14 7.30 2.07
N LYS A 22 -9.26 7.44 3.39
CA LYS A 22 -10.44 7.09 4.21
C LYS A 22 -10.91 5.66 3.99
N ALA A 23 -9.98 4.73 3.85
CA ALA A 23 -10.25 3.34 3.60
C ALA A 23 -9.19 2.46 4.25
N LYS A 24 -9.43 1.15 4.29
CA LYS A 24 -8.50 0.15 4.82
C LYS A 24 -7.85 -0.57 3.64
N THR A 25 -6.53 -0.71 3.67
CA THR A 25 -5.76 -1.35 2.61
C THR A 25 -4.71 -2.27 3.19
N ASN A 26 -4.51 -3.43 2.56
CA ASN A 26 -3.40 -4.32 2.85
C ASN A 26 -2.41 -4.29 1.70
N PHE A 27 -1.13 -4.18 2.03
CA PHE A 27 -0.03 -4.44 1.10
C PHE A 27 0.51 -5.83 1.44
N GLN A 28 0.40 -6.76 0.50
CA GLN A 28 0.81 -8.15 0.73
C GLN A 28 2.07 -8.47 -0.05
N PHE A 29 3.11 -8.91 0.67
CA PHE A 29 4.39 -9.35 0.14
C PHE A 29 4.65 -10.78 0.59
N ASP A 30 5.62 -11.47 -0.03
CA ASP A 30 6.03 -12.80 0.42
C ASP A 30 6.53 -12.78 1.87
N GLU A 31 7.13 -11.68 2.29
CA GLU A 31 7.70 -11.50 3.63
C GLU A 31 6.66 -11.19 4.69
N GLY A 32 5.47 -10.73 4.31
CA GLY A 32 4.41 -10.38 5.26
C GLY A 32 3.46 -9.33 4.72
N ILE A 33 2.71 -8.71 5.63
CA ILE A 33 1.65 -7.75 5.29
C ILE A 33 1.91 -6.41 5.99
N ILE A 34 1.53 -5.32 5.30
CA ILE A 34 1.38 -4.00 5.91
C ILE A 34 -0.09 -3.62 5.79
N HIS A 35 -0.74 -3.40 6.93
CA HIS A 35 -2.13 -2.96 7.01
C HIS A 35 -2.17 -1.45 7.24
N LEU A 36 -2.88 -0.74 6.37
CA LEU A 36 -3.09 0.70 6.45
C LEU A 36 -4.57 0.98 6.68
N ASP A 37 -4.90 1.57 7.83
CA ASP A 37 -6.29 1.94 8.16
C ASP A 37 -6.38 3.46 8.24
N ASP A 38 -6.84 4.08 7.16
CA ASP A 38 -7.01 5.52 7.07
C ASP A 38 -8.42 5.96 7.47
N THR A 39 -9.21 5.06 8.04
CA THR A 39 -10.51 5.40 8.64
C THR A 39 -10.33 5.94 10.06
N GLN A 40 -9.14 5.80 10.63
CA GLN A 40 -8.81 6.26 11.97
C GLN A 40 -7.93 7.51 11.93
N SER A 41 -8.01 8.33 12.98
CA SER A 41 -7.17 9.52 13.14
C SER A 41 -6.46 9.42 14.49
N PRO A 42 -5.11 9.31 14.52
CA PRO A 42 -4.23 9.22 13.35
C PRO A 42 -4.38 7.90 12.59
N THR A 43 -3.93 7.90 11.32
CA THR A 43 -3.96 6.70 10.48
C THR A 43 -3.16 5.57 11.13
N LEU A 44 -3.76 4.39 11.19
CA LEU A 44 -3.13 3.21 11.78
C LEU A 44 -2.35 2.43 10.74
N VAL A 45 -1.10 2.08 11.05
CA VAL A 45 -0.27 1.21 10.23
C VAL A 45 0.25 0.07 11.09
N SER A 46 0.04 -1.17 10.66
CA SER A 46 0.48 -2.35 11.38
C SER A 46 0.92 -3.45 10.42
N ASN A 47 1.47 -4.54 10.96
CA ASN A 47 1.81 -5.73 10.18
C ASN A 47 0.84 -6.87 10.47
N ASP A 48 -0.34 -6.58 10.99
CA ASP A 48 -1.38 -7.57 11.25
C ASP A 48 -2.23 -7.80 9.99
N HIS A 49 -2.60 -9.06 9.75
CA HIS A 49 -3.50 -9.39 8.65
C HIS A 49 -4.94 -9.13 9.08
N LEU A 50 -5.43 -7.93 8.78
CA LEU A 50 -6.78 -7.49 9.14
C LEU A 50 -7.63 -7.32 7.88
N PRO A 51 -8.97 -7.38 8.01
CA PRO A 51 -9.86 -7.12 6.87
C PRO A 51 -9.62 -5.73 6.28
N ALA A 52 -9.68 -5.63 4.95
CA ALA A 52 -9.44 -4.39 4.23
C ALA A 52 -10.35 -4.27 3.03
N ASP A 53 -10.54 -3.02 2.55
CA ASP A 53 -11.34 -2.74 1.36
C ASP A 53 -10.64 -3.21 0.09
N CYS A 54 -9.33 -3.17 0.07
CA CYS A 54 -8.53 -3.73 -1.02
C CYS A 54 -7.20 -4.27 -0.51
N THR A 55 -6.63 -5.18 -1.31
CA THR A 55 -5.30 -5.74 -1.05
C THR A 55 -4.45 -5.58 -2.31
N LEU A 56 -3.25 -5.03 -2.14
CA LEU A 56 -2.27 -4.90 -3.20
C LEU A 56 -1.18 -5.95 -2.98
N LYS A 57 -1.03 -6.86 -3.96
CA LYS A 57 -0.03 -7.93 -3.90
C LYS A 57 1.10 -7.62 -4.86
N MET A 58 2.33 -7.61 -4.36
CA MET A 58 3.52 -7.35 -5.16
C MET A 58 4.76 -7.82 -4.41
N THR A 59 5.91 -7.80 -5.08
CA THR A 59 7.18 -8.05 -4.41
C THR A 59 7.67 -6.78 -3.71
N LEU A 60 8.51 -6.94 -2.69
CA LEU A 60 9.15 -5.78 -2.05
C LEU A 60 10.03 -5.01 -3.04
N ALA A 61 10.68 -5.70 -3.97
CA ALA A 61 11.48 -5.05 -5.00
C ALA A 61 10.64 -4.12 -5.88
N ASN A 62 9.45 -4.55 -6.29
CA ASN A 62 8.54 -3.72 -7.07
C ASN A 62 7.98 -2.56 -6.24
N PHE A 63 7.68 -2.81 -4.97
CA PHE A 63 7.20 -1.76 -4.07
C PHE A 63 8.25 -0.66 -3.89
N GLU A 64 9.52 -1.04 -3.74
CA GLU A 64 10.62 -0.09 -3.66
C GLU A 64 10.70 0.79 -4.91
N LYS A 65 10.54 0.19 -6.09
CA LYS A 65 10.53 0.94 -7.37
C LYS A 65 9.34 1.90 -7.45
N ILE A 66 8.18 1.51 -6.94
CA ILE A 66 7.02 2.39 -6.89
C ILE A 66 7.29 3.57 -5.97
N LEU A 67 7.87 3.33 -4.79
CA LEU A 67 8.19 4.39 -3.84
C LEU A 67 9.24 5.37 -4.36
N SER A 68 10.20 4.89 -5.14
CA SER A 68 11.25 5.73 -5.73
C SER A 68 10.82 6.45 -7.00
N GLY A 69 9.65 6.13 -7.54
CA GLY A 69 9.16 6.71 -8.78
C GLY A 69 9.63 5.98 -10.04
N ASP A 70 10.40 4.91 -9.91
CA ASP A 70 10.92 4.15 -11.06
C ASP A 70 9.86 3.26 -11.70
N LEU A 71 8.78 2.96 -10.99
CA LEU A 71 7.68 2.13 -11.48
C LEU A 71 6.35 2.81 -11.15
N ASN A 72 5.58 3.12 -12.18
CA ASN A 72 4.26 3.69 -12.01
C ASN A 72 3.29 2.62 -11.51
N PRO A 73 2.49 2.86 -10.44
CA PRO A 73 1.54 1.87 -9.91
C PRO A 73 0.55 1.33 -10.95
N MET A 74 0.03 2.20 -11.83
CA MET A 74 -0.90 1.77 -12.88
C MET A 74 -0.21 0.84 -13.88
N MET A 75 1.02 1.16 -14.27
CA MET A 75 1.82 0.31 -15.16
C MET A 75 2.14 -1.02 -14.48
N ALA A 76 2.44 -1.00 -13.18
CA ALA A 76 2.68 -2.22 -12.42
C ALA A 76 1.45 -3.14 -12.44
N PHE A 77 0.25 -2.57 -12.28
CA PHE A 77 -0.99 -3.33 -12.36
C PHE A 77 -1.21 -3.89 -13.77
N MET A 78 -1.07 -3.05 -14.78
CA MET A 78 -1.31 -3.45 -16.18
C MET A 78 -0.33 -4.51 -16.67
N THR A 79 0.91 -4.50 -16.19
CA THR A 79 1.94 -5.46 -16.60
C THR A 79 2.00 -6.70 -15.69
N GLY A 80 1.10 -6.81 -14.72
CA GLY A 80 1.05 -7.96 -13.81
C GLY A 80 2.08 -7.95 -12.69
N LYS A 81 2.81 -6.86 -12.50
CA LYS A 81 3.78 -6.71 -11.41
C LYS A 81 3.11 -6.40 -10.07
N MET A 82 1.87 -5.97 -10.10
CA MET A 82 1.04 -5.74 -8.93
C MET A 82 -0.35 -6.29 -9.20
N LYS A 83 -0.90 -7.03 -8.23
CA LYS A 83 -2.27 -7.53 -8.30
C LYS A 83 -3.13 -6.78 -7.30
N ILE A 84 -4.36 -6.49 -7.69
CA ILE A 84 -5.33 -5.79 -6.85
C ILE A 84 -6.49 -6.74 -6.57
N GLU A 85 -6.80 -6.93 -5.28
CA GLU A 85 -7.98 -7.67 -4.84
C GLU A 85 -8.88 -6.71 -4.07
N GLY A 86 -10.20 -6.85 -4.25
CA GLY A 86 -11.19 -6.00 -3.60
C GLY A 86 -11.52 -4.75 -4.39
N ASP A 87 -11.72 -3.63 -3.69
CA ASP A 87 -12.17 -2.38 -4.30
C ASP A 87 -11.06 -1.70 -5.11
N LYS A 88 -11.19 -1.74 -6.42
CA LYS A 88 -10.22 -1.10 -7.33
C LYS A 88 -10.24 0.42 -7.23
N GLY A 89 -11.38 1.01 -6.90
CA GLY A 89 -11.46 2.46 -6.69
C GLY A 89 -10.58 2.92 -5.54
N THR A 90 -10.59 2.17 -4.44
CA THR A 90 -9.70 2.42 -3.29
C THR A 90 -8.22 2.28 -3.69
N ALA A 91 -7.90 1.24 -4.48
CA ALA A 91 -6.53 1.04 -4.95
C ALA A 91 -6.06 2.20 -5.83
N MET A 92 -6.94 2.74 -6.67
CA MET A 92 -6.61 3.89 -7.52
C MET A 92 -6.35 5.15 -6.70
N LYS A 93 -7.15 5.40 -5.66
CA LYS A 93 -6.91 6.51 -4.72
C LYS A 93 -5.57 6.35 -4.03
N LEU A 94 -5.26 5.13 -3.58
CA LEU A 94 -4.00 4.84 -2.91
C LEU A 94 -2.81 5.10 -3.83
N SER A 95 -2.92 4.74 -5.12
CA SER A 95 -1.88 4.97 -6.11
C SER A 95 -1.51 6.43 -6.25
N SER A 96 -2.45 7.34 -6.02
CA SER A 96 -2.21 8.78 -6.12
C SER A 96 -1.43 9.32 -4.92
N LEU A 97 -1.26 8.54 -3.85
CA LEU A 97 -0.51 8.94 -2.66
C LEU A 97 0.99 8.63 -2.75
N PHE A 98 1.39 7.86 -3.75
CA PHE A 98 2.80 7.49 -3.95
C PHE A 98 3.51 8.38 -4.95
#